data_1422809fc015c9cc41660ee884f82ecb
#
_entry.id   1422809fc015c9cc41660ee884f82ecb
#
_cell.length_a   1.000
_cell.length_b   1.000
_cell.length_c   1.000
_cell.angle_alpha   90.00
_cell.angle_beta   90.00
_cell.angle_gamma   90.00
#
_symmetry.space_group_name_H-M   'P 1'
#
loop_
_entity.id
_entity.type
_entity.pdbx_description
1 polymer ?
#
loop_
_entity_poly.entity_id
_entity_poly.type
_entity_poly.pdbx_seq_one_letter_code
_entity_poly.pdbx_strand_id
1 'polypeptide(L)'
;EGGTAAMCYLFDSLEENFLLNQGDSIALMIPVFTPYIEIPQLRRYQFDVTEISADQMTADGLHTWQYKDEEIDKLKNPQIKALFITNPSNPPSYALSPETAARIVNIVKNDNPNLMIITDDVYGTFIPHFRSLMAELPHNTLCVYSFSKYFGATGWRNAVIALHEDNIY
;
A
#
# COMPACT_ATOMS: atom_id res chain seq x y z
N GLU A 1 -8.40 10.23 14.56
CA GLU A 1 -8.05 9.01 15.31
C GLU A 1 -6.74 8.34 14.85
N GLY A 2 -6.00 9.00 13.96
CA GLY A 2 -4.69 8.57 13.47
C GLY A 2 -4.73 7.65 12.26
N GLY A 3 -3.53 7.31 11.73
CA GLY A 3 -3.42 6.58 10.46
C GLY A 3 -4.07 5.19 10.47
N THR A 4 -3.92 4.43 11.55
CA THR A 4 -4.54 3.10 11.65
C THR A 4 -6.07 3.17 11.59
N ALA A 5 -6.68 4.12 12.30
CA ALA A 5 -8.12 4.31 12.23
C ALA A 5 -8.56 4.82 10.84
N ALA A 6 -7.80 5.74 10.24
CA ALA A 6 -8.08 6.18 8.87
C ALA A 6 -8.04 5.02 7.88
N MET A 7 -7.09 4.09 8.05
CA MET A 7 -7.02 2.89 7.22
C MET A 7 -8.25 1.98 7.44
N CYS A 8 -8.68 1.79 8.69
CA CYS A 8 -9.92 1.04 8.95
C CYS A 8 -11.15 1.71 8.31
N TYR A 9 -11.28 3.03 8.44
CA TYR A 9 -12.38 3.76 7.82
C TYR A 9 -12.35 3.66 6.29
N LEU A 10 -11.15 3.63 5.69
CA LEU A 10 -11.00 3.42 4.26
C LEU A 10 -11.53 2.03 3.86
N PHE A 11 -11.10 0.96 4.54
CA PHE A 11 -11.60 -0.39 4.26
C PHE A 11 -13.10 -0.52 4.51
N ASP A 12 -13.63 0.06 5.59
CA ASP A 12 -15.07 0.08 5.85
C ASP A 12 -15.83 0.79 4.70
N SER A 13 -15.29 1.92 4.22
CA SER A 13 -15.89 2.65 3.10
C SER A 13 -15.85 1.85 1.81
N LEU A 14 -14.76 1.15 1.53
CA LEU A 14 -14.64 0.32 0.32
C LEU A 14 -15.60 -0.87 0.34
N GLU A 15 -15.83 -1.47 1.50
CA GLU A 15 -16.79 -2.56 1.67
C GLU A 15 -18.23 -2.05 1.53
N GLU A 16 -18.59 -1.00 2.25
CA GLU A 16 -19.94 -0.41 2.22
C GLU A 16 -20.36 0.09 0.82
N ASN A 17 -19.39 0.46 -0.02
CA ASN A 17 -19.63 0.87 -1.41
C ASN A 17 -19.42 -0.28 -2.42
N PHE A 18 -19.25 -1.51 -1.97
CA PHE A 18 -19.08 -2.70 -2.80
C PHE A 18 -17.87 -2.67 -3.74
N LEU A 19 -16.87 -1.85 -3.42
CA LEU A 19 -15.60 -1.76 -4.16
C LEU A 19 -14.65 -2.92 -3.80
N LEU A 20 -14.65 -3.31 -2.51
CA LEU A 20 -14.06 -4.56 -2.03
C LEU A 20 -15.12 -5.35 -1.25
N ASN A 21 -15.25 -6.64 -1.54
CA ASN A 21 -16.21 -7.51 -0.90
C ASN A 21 -15.51 -8.65 -0.17
N GLN A 22 -16.20 -9.24 0.78
CA GLN A 22 -15.72 -10.42 1.51
C GLN A 22 -15.26 -11.50 0.53
N GLY A 23 -14.06 -12.02 0.73
CA GLY A 23 -13.44 -13.03 -0.12
C GLY A 23 -12.74 -12.48 -1.38
N ASP A 24 -12.77 -11.18 -1.62
CA ASP A 24 -11.99 -10.58 -2.69
C ASP A 24 -10.49 -10.74 -2.44
N SER A 25 -9.72 -10.95 -3.51
CA SER A 25 -8.27 -11.07 -3.41
C SER A 25 -7.60 -9.71 -3.39
N ILE A 26 -6.72 -9.52 -2.41
CA ILE A 26 -5.85 -8.34 -2.31
C ILE A 26 -4.39 -8.76 -2.18
N ALA A 27 -3.47 -7.95 -2.66
CA ALA A 27 -2.04 -8.12 -2.44
C ALA A 27 -1.59 -7.28 -1.25
N LEU A 28 -0.74 -7.83 -0.38
CA LEU A 28 -0.13 -7.15 0.74
C LEU A 28 1.38 -7.22 0.62
N MET A 29 2.05 -6.07 0.57
CA MET A 29 3.51 -6.01 0.57
C MET A 29 4.06 -6.21 1.98
N ILE A 30 4.91 -7.23 2.15
CA ILE A 30 5.51 -7.61 3.42
C ILE A 30 7.05 -7.59 3.36
N PRO A 31 7.73 -7.38 4.52
CA PRO A 31 7.18 -7.20 5.86
C PRO A 31 6.47 -5.85 6.04
N VAL A 32 5.44 -5.83 6.87
CA VAL A 32 4.59 -4.66 7.10
C VAL A 32 4.17 -4.55 8.57
N PHE A 33 3.68 -3.39 8.96
CA PHE A 33 3.13 -3.10 10.29
C PHE A 33 2.03 -4.11 10.67
N THR A 34 2.19 -4.82 11.79
CA THR A 34 1.34 -5.95 12.19
C THR A 34 -0.16 -5.71 12.05
N PRO A 35 -0.75 -4.56 12.45
CA PRO A 35 -2.17 -4.31 12.25
C PRO A 35 -2.62 -4.42 10.80
N TYR A 36 -1.74 -4.18 9.82
CA TYR A 36 -2.05 -4.26 8.40
C TYR A 36 -2.08 -5.71 7.88
N ILE A 37 -1.51 -6.66 8.63
CA ILE A 37 -1.70 -8.09 8.39
C ILE A 37 -3.06 -8.54 8.92
N GLU A 38 -3.49 -7.95 10.05
CA GLU A 38 -4.69 -8.36 10.76
C GLU A 38 -5.98 -7.77 10.16
N ILE A 39 -5.95 -6.49 9.73
CA ILE A 39 -7.12 -5.78 9.20
C ILE A 39 -7.79 -6.56 8.06
N PRO A 40 -7.09 -7.02 7.01
CA PRO A 40 -7.70 -7.78 5.92
C PRO A 40 -8.39 -9.07 6.35
N GLN A 41 -7.95 -9.66 7.47
CA GLN A 41 -8.46 -10.92 8.00
C GLN A 41 -9.62 -10.74 8.98
N LEU A 42 -9.98 -9.50 9.33
CA LEU A 42 -11.10 -9.24 10.23
C LEU A 42 -12.38 -9.89 9.68
N ARG A 43 -13.22 -10.41 10.59
CA ARG A 43 -14.45 -11.14 10.24
C ARG A 43 -15.36 -10.40 9.26
N ARG A 44 -15.33 -9.08 9.27
CA ARG A 44 -16.13 -8.24 8.38
C ARG A 44 -15.57 -8.16 6.96
N TYR A 45 -14.25 -8.33 6.77
CA TYR A 45 -13.60 -8.25 5.46
C TYR A 45 -13.28 -9.63 4.87
N GLN A 46 -12.56 -10.46 5.61
CA GLN A 46 -12.15 -11.83 5.19
C GLN A 46 -11.58 -11.85 3.77
N PHE A 47 -10.68 -10.91 3.45
CA PHE A 47 -10.04 -10.88 2.15
C PHE A 47 -9.09 -12.06 1.97
N ASP A 48 -8.99 -12.53 0.72
CA ASP A 48 -7.95 -13.48 0.32
C ASP A 48 -6.65 -12.72 0.08
N VAL A 49 -5.63 -12.96 0.91
CA VAL A 49 -4.39 -12.17 0.91
C VAL A 49 -3.29 -12.89 0.15
N THR A 50 -2.84 -12.28 -0.95
CA THR A 50 -1.62 -12.66 -1.67
C THR A 50 -0.45 -11.83 -1.13
N GLU A 51 0.52 -12.48 -0.49
CA GLU A 51 1.71 -11.80 0.01
C GLU A 51 2.70 -11.53 -1.12
N ILE A 52 3.23 -10.29 -1.15
CA ILE A 52 4.36 -9.87 -1.98
C ILE A 52 5.54 -9.65 -1.03
N SER A 53 6.51 -10.54 -1.07
CA SER A 53 7.56 -10.64 -0.07
C SER A 53 8.84 -9.91 -0.49
N ALA A 54 9.35 -9.04 0.39
CA ALA A 54 10.69 -8.49 0.22
C ALA A 54 11.73 -9.51 0.66
N ASP A 55 12.57 -9.93 -0.28
CA ASP A 55 13.62 -10.93 -0.02
C ASP A 55 14.81 -10.77 -0.97
N GLN A 56 15.08 -9.55 -1.41
CA GLN A 56 16.19 -9.31 -2.31
C GLN A 56 17.50 -9.09 -1.53
N MET A 57 18.52 -9.87 -1.86
CA MET A 57 19.88 -9.68 -1.36
C MET A 57 20.70 -8.86 -2.35
N THR A 58 21.60 -8.00 -1.85
CA THR A 58 22.61 -7.34 -2.67
C THR A 58 23.76 -8.29 -3.03
N ALA A 59 24.60 -7.91 -3.99
CA ALA A 59 25.74 -8.70 -4.41
C ALA A 59 26.77 -8.98 -3.30
N ASP A 60 26.82 -8.14 -2.28
CA ASP A 60 27.63 -8.31 -1.05
C ASP A 60 26.93 -9.17 0.02
N GLY A 61 25.75 -9.69 -0.27
CA GLY A 61 24.98 -10.54 0.64
C GLY A 61 24.18 -9.79 1.69
N LEU A 62 24.08 -8.46 1.60
CA LEU A 62 23.25 -7.66 2.50
C LEU A 62 21.79 -7.75 2.08
N HIS A 63 20.90 -7.84 3.06
CA HIS A 63 19.47 -7.85 2.84
C HIS A 63 18.95 -6.43 2.57
N THR A 64 18.29 -6.21 1.44
CA THR A 64 17.85 -4.87 1.01
C THR A 64 16.39 -4.57 1.30
N TRP A 65 15.59 -5.56 1.70
CA TRP A 65 14.15 -5.45 1.83
C TRP A 65 13.45 -4.91 0.56
N GLN A 66 14.04 -5.17 -0.60
CA GLN A 66 13.46 -4.90 -1.90
C GLN A 66 12.76 -6.14 -2.45
N TYR A 67 12.02 -5.97 -3.52
CA TYR A 67 11.15 -6.99 -4.08
C TYR A 67 11.72 -7.50 -5.41
N LYS A 68 11.75 -8.82 -5.57
CA LYS A 68 12.06 -9.43 -6.86
C LYS A 68 10.95 -9.15 -7.87
N ASP A 69 11.33 -9.15 -9.14
CA ASP A 69 10.39 -8.92 -10.24
C ASP A 69 9.22 -9.91 -10.23
N GLU A 70 9.49 -11.18 -9.92
CA GLU A 70 8.49 -12.24 -9.86
C GLU A 70 7.45 -11.99 -8.76
N GLU A 71 7.88 -11.37 -7.65
CA GLU A 71 6.96 -11.01 -6.57
C GLU A 71 6.02 -9.89 -7.01
N ILE A 72 6.56 -8.85 -7.65
CA ILE A 72 5.75 -7.73 -8.17
C ILE A 72 4.84 -8.20 -9.30
N ASP A 73 5.27 -9.15 -10.12
CA ASP A 73 4.49 -9.68 -11.24
C ASP A 73 3.21 -10.43 -10.82
N LYS A 74 3.08 -10.81 -9.55
CA LYS A 74 1.82 -11.32 -9.01
C LYS A 74 0.67 -10.33 -9.22
N LEU A 75 0.95 -9.01 -9.23
CA LEU A 75 -0.04 -7.96 -9.46
C LEU A 75 -0.65 -7.95 -10.86
N LYS A 76 -0.06 -8.66 -11.83
CA LYS A 76 -0.63 -8.86 -13.17
C LYS A 76 -1.89 -9.72 -13.15
N ASN A 77 -2.10 -10.49 -12.07
CA ASN A 77 -3.31 -11.29 -11.91
C ASN A 77 -4.53 -10.38 -11.71
N PRO A 78 -5.50 -10.34 -12.65
CA PRO A 78 -6.66 -9.46 -12.56
C PRO A 78 -7.64 -9.85 -11.44
N GLN A 79 -7.47 -10.99 -10.80
CA GLN A 79 -8.25 -11.36 -9.61
C GLN A 79 -7.83 -10.56 -8.37
N ILE A 80 -6.59 -10.02 -8.36
CA ILE A 80 -6.13 -9.13 -7.29
C ILE A 80 -6.73 -7.76 -7.53
N LYS A 81 -7.67 -7.36 -6.67
CA LYS A 81 -8.41 -6.10 -6.78
C LYS A 81 -7.66 -4.92 -6.17
N ALA A 82 -6.87 -5.16 -5.14
CA ALA A 82 -6.13 -4.09 -4.45
C ALA A 82 -4.70 -4.51 -4.10
N LEU A 83 -3.78 -3.55 -4.17
CA LEU A 83 -2.46 -3.61 -3.56
C LEU A 83 -2.44 -2.75 -2.31
N PHE A 84 -2.16 -3.35 -1.16
CA PHE A 84 -1.96 -2.65 0.10
C PHE A 84 -0.47 -2.54 0.42
N ILE A 85 0.03 -1.33 0.58
CA ILE A 85 1.45 -1.03 0.76
C ILE A 85 1.68 0.07 1.79
N THR A 86 2.77 -0.05 2.56
CA THR A 86 3.35 1.03 3.38
C THR A 86 4.67 1.46 2.75
N ASN A 87 4.78 2.71 2.33
CA ASN A 87 5.98 3.21 1.65
C ASN A 87 6.41 4.59 2.16
N PRO A 88 7.58 4.73 2.77
CA PRO A 88 8.54 3.68 3.17
C PRO A 88 7.97 2.64 4.12
N SER A 89 8.52 1.41 4.04
CA SER A 89 8.02 0.26 4.79
C SER A 89 8.29 0.36 6.30
N ASN A 90 7.47 -0.29 7.08
CA ASN A 90 7.62 -0.47 8.52
C ASN A 90 7.38 -1.95 8.85
N PRO A 91 8.31 -2.68 9.50
CA PRO A 91 9.47 -2.22 10.25
C PRO A 91 10.77 -1.99 9.46
N PRO A 92 10.96 -2.42 8.20
CA PRO A 92 12.29 -2.42 7.58
C PRO A 92 12.88 -1.03 7.30
N SER A 93 12.05 0.01 7.22
CA SER A 93 12.45 1.39 6.93
C SER A 93 13.07 1.59 5.53
N TYR A 94 12.64 0.82 4.55
CA TYR A 94 13.04 0.95 3.14
C TYR A 94 11.92 1.56 2.30
N ALA A 95 12.28 2.51 1.45
CA ALA A 95 11.41 2.97 0.38
C ALA A 95 11.48 1.99 -0.80
N LEU A 96 10.41 1.90 -1.58
CA LEU A 96 10.46 1.23 -2.87
C LEU A 96 11.59 1.78 -3.72
N SER A 97 12.33 0.90 -4.40
CA SER A 97 13.26 1.35 -5.41
C SER A 97 12.52 2.01 -6.59
N PRO A 98 13.16 2.94 -7.31
CA PRO A 98 12.56 3.52 -8.51
C PRO A 98 12.11 2.47 -9.53
N GLU A 99 12.88 1.38 -9.67
CA GLU A 99 12.60 0.28 -10.58
C GLU A 99 11.34 -0.48 -10.16
N THR A 100 11.21 -0.82 -8.87
CA THR A 100 10.01 -1.47 -8.33
C THR A 100 8.79 -0.58 -8.49
N ALA A 101 8.89 0.71 -8.16
CA ALA A 101 7.81 1.66 -8.33
C ALA A 101 7.38 1.76 -9.81
N ALA A 102 8.34 1.89 -10.72
CA ALA A 102 8.07 1.94 -12.17
C ALA A 102 7.41 0.65 -12.68
N ARG A 103 7.82 -0.52 -12.14
CA ARG A 103 7.19 -1.80 -12.50
C ARG A 103 5.73 -1.87 -12.06
N ILE A 104 5.42 -1.45 -10.82
CA ILE A 104 4.02 -1.36 -10.34
C ILE A 104 3.21 -0.44 -11.25
N VAL A 105 3.75 0.74 -11.57
CA VAL A 105 3.09 1.70 -12.47
C VAL A 105 2.82 1.09 -13.84
N ASN A 106 3.80 0.37 -14.40
CA ASN A 106 3.64 -0.30 -15.69
C ASN A 106 2.55 -1.38 -15.64
N ILE A 107 2.51 -2.19 -14.58
CA ILE A 107 1.48 -3.23 -14.41
C ILE A 107 0.09 -2.60 -14.36
N VAL A 108 -0.10 -1.56 -13.57
CA VAL A 108 -1.41 -0.87 -13.51
C VAL A 108 -1.80 -0.30 -14.87
N LYS A 109 -0.87 0.30 -15.61
CA LYS A 109 -1.19 0.92 -16.91
C LYS A 109 -1.47 -0.08 -18.03
N ASN A 110 -0.86 -1.28 -18.00
CA ASN A 110 -0.86 -2.19 -19.15
C ASN A 110 -1.46 -3.58 -18.87
N ASP A 111 -1.33 -4.10 -17.65
CA ASP A 111 -1.70 -5.48 -17.32
C ASP A 111 -2.97 -5.56 -16.44
N ASN A 112 -3.08 -4.69 -15.43
CA ASN A 112 -4.19 -4.69 -14.48
C ASN A 112 -4.69 -3.26 -14.20
N PRO A 113 -5.39 -2.63 -15.16
CA PRO A 113 -5.79 -1.21 -15.08
C PRO A 113 -6.80 -0.90 -13.97
N ASN A 114 -7.46 -1.92 -13.43
CA ASN A 114 -8.42 -1.80 -12.33
C ASN A 114 -7.80 -2.18 -10.98
N LEU A 115 -6.48 -2.26 -10.88
CA LEU A 115 -5.81 -2.51 -9.60
C LEU A 115 -5.90 -1.25 -8.73
N MET A 116 -6.59 -1.34 -7.60
CA MET A 116 -6.62 -0.30 -6.58
C MET A 116 -5.28 -0.28 -5.82
N ILE A 117 -4.71 0.89 -5.61
CA ILE A 117 -3.52 1.06 -4.76
C ILE A 117 -3.95 1.71 -3.46
N ILE A 118 -3.77 1.02 -2.34
CA ILE A 118 -4.01 1.54 -0.99
C ILE A 118 -2.63 1.75 -0.37
N THR A 119 -2.19 3.00 -0.23
CA THR A 119 -0.84 3.31 0.28
C THR A 119 -0.90 4.05 1.61
N ASP A 120 -0.05 3.63 2.54
CA ASP A 120 0.28 4.38 3.75
C ASP A 120 1.62 5.08 3.58
N ASP A 121 1.60 6.38 3.36
CA ASP A 121 2.76 7.21 3.10
C ASP A 121 3.26 7.95 4.36
N VAL A 122 2.90 7.48 5.55
CA VAL A 122 3.21 8.14 6.84
C VAL A 122 4.70 8.45 7.04
N TYR A 123 5.59 7.67 6.43
CA TYR A 123 7.04 7.86 6.51
C TYR A 123 7.64 8.58 5.30
N GLY A 124 6.86 8.90 4.27
CA GLY A 124 7.34 9.55 3.06
C GLY A 124 8.05 10.88 3.33
N THR A 125 7.54 11.68 4.25
CA THR A 125 8.13 12.98 4.64
C THR A 125 9.56 12.89 5.22
N PHE A 126 10.02 11.73 5.65
CA PHE A 126 11.40 11.54 6.11
C PHE A 126 12.41 11.39 4.96
N ILE A 127 11.94 11.14 3.74
CA ILE A 127 12.80 10.90 2.58
C ILE A 127 12.80 12.14 1.68
N PRO A 128 13.98 12.76 1.44
CA PRO A 128 14.10 13.84 0.48
C PRO A 128 13.60 13.43 -0.89
N HIS A 129 12.78 14.29 -1.50
CA HIS A 129 12.20 14.04 -2.84
C HIS A 129 11.33 12.78 -2.96
N PHE A 130 10.77 12.30 -1.84
CA PHE A 130 9.82 11.18 -1.87
C PHE A 130 8.69 11.42 -2.87
N ARG A 131 8.40 10.41 -3.67
CA ARG A 131 7.25 10.39 -4.57
C ARG A 131 6.33 9.25 -4.22
N SER A 132 5.12 9.57 -3.84
CA SER A 132 4.05 8.60 -3.63
C SER A 132 3.67 7.93 -4.96
N LEU A 133 3.19 6.68 -4.90
CA LEU A 133 2.55 6.04 -6.05
C LEU A 133 1.34 6.85 -6.56
N MET A 134 0.69 7.62 -5.68
CA MET A 134 -0.39 8.54 -6.06
C MET A 134 0.05 9.57 -7.12
N ALA A 135 1.31 10.00 -7.12
CA ALA A 135 1.82 10.94 -8.11
C ALA A 135 1.89 10.34 -9.53
N GLU A 136 2.06 9.03 -9.65
CA GLU A 136 2.16 8.32 -10.93
C GLU A 136 0.85 7.63 -11.33
N LEU A 137 0.02 7.27 -10.34
CA LEU A 137 -1.24 6.54 -10.50
C LEU A 137 -2.38 7.25 -9.74
N PRO A 138 -2.65 8.54 -10.01
CA PRO A 138 -3.64 9.30 -9.24
C PRO A 138 -5.04 8.69 -9.30
N HIS A 139 -5.41 8.13 -10.45
CA HIS A 139 -6.75 7.57 -10.66
C HIS A 139 -6.98 6.23 -9.93
N ASN A 140 -5.91 5.52 -9.59
CA ASN A 140 -5.97 4.20 -8.95
C ASN A 140 -5.61 4.22 -7.45
N THR A 141 -5.11 5.35 -6.93
CA THR A 141 -4.49 5.38 -5.59
C THR A 141 -5.38 6.06 -4.56
N LEU A 142 -5.54 5.39 -3.43
CA LEU A 142 -6.09 5.89 -2.18
C LEU A 142 -4.94 5.98 -1.18
N CYS A 143 -4.60 7.18 -0.72
CA CYS A 143 -3.44 7.42 0.13
C CYS A 143 -3.85 7.79 1.54
N VAL A 144 -3.26 7.13 2.53
CA VAL A 144 -3.37 7.50 3.94
C VAL A 144 -2.07 8.17 4.37
N TYR A 145 -2.19 9.31 5.04
CA TYR A 145 -1.07 9.99 5.68
C TYR A 145 -1.42 10.33 7.12
N SER A 146 -0.46 10.16 8.03
CA SER A 146 -0.63 10.48 9.45
C SER A 146 0.39 11.52 9.92
N PHE A 147 -0.06 12.48 10.70
CA PHE A 147 0.79 13.51 11.32
C PHE A 147 1.54 13.00 12.56
N SER A 148 1.30 11.76 12.95
CA SER A 148 1.86 11.16 14.17
C SER A 148 3.39 11.09 14.18
N LYS A 149 4.02 10.83 13.03
CA LYS A 149 5.45 10.48 12.97
C LYS A 149 6.33 11.70 12.73
N TYR A 150 6.35 12.25 11.54
CA TYR A 150 7.24 13.34 11.16
C TYR A 150 7.05 14.58 12.05
N PHE A 151 5.82 14.93 12.36
CA PHE A 151 5.49 16.10 13.18
C PHE A 151 5.51 15.83 14.70
N GLY A 152 5.81 14.62 15.14
CA GLY A 152 5.78 14.24 16.55
C GLY A 152 4.39 14.38 17.21
N ALA A 153 3.32 14.46 16.41
CA ALA A 153 1.96 14.72 16.85
C ALA A 153 1.17 13.43 17.16
N THR A 154 1.83 12.42 17.71
CA THR A 154 1.26 11.10 17.95
C THR A 154 0.00 11.15 18.82
N GLY A 155 0.00 12.00 19.85
CA GLY A 155 -1.14 12.16 20.76
C GLY A 155 -2.35 12.90 20.16
N TRP A 156 -2.16 13.64 19.07
CA TRP A 156 -3.25 14.40 18.42
C TRP A 156 -4.20 13.52 17.62
N ARG A 157 -3.80 12.31 17.31
CA ARG A 157 -4.62 11.33 16.57
C ARG A 157 -5.17 11.90 15.25
N ASN A 158 -4.31 12.58 14.48
CA ASN A 158 -4.69 13.23 13.24
C ASN A 158 -4.09 12.50 12.02
N ALA A 159 -4.95 12.26 11.03
CA ALA A 159 -4.59 11.64 9.75
C ALA A 159 -5.52 12.16 8.65
N VAL A 160 -5.12 11.92 7.40
CA VAL A 160 -5.93 12.23 6.22
C VAL A 160 -6.00 11.01 5.30
N ILE A 161 -7.11 10.88 4.58
CA ILE A 161 -7.26 10.02 3.42
C ILE A 161 -7.30 10.96 2.23
N ALA A 162 -6.42 10.74 1.25
CA ALA A 162 -6.33 11.55 0.05
C ALA A 162 -6.62 10.68 -1.18
N LEU A 163 -7.38 11.24 -2.10
CA LEU A 163 -7.66 10.67 -3.41
C LEU A 163 -7.73 11.80 -4.44
N HIS A 164 -7.46 11.48 -5.69
CA HIS A 164 -7.60 12.43 -6.80
C HIS A 164 -9.08 12.63 -7.14
N GLU A 165 -9.45 13.81 -7.64
CA GLU A 165 -10.85 14.11 -8.03
C GLU A 165 -11.39 13.18 -9.13
N ASP A 166 -10.52 12.70 -10.03
CA ASP A 166 -10.85 11.73 -11.08
C ASP A 166 -10.49 10.29 -10.68
N ASN A 167 -10.43 9.97 -9.38
CA ASN A 167 -10.20 8.60 -8.95
C ASN A 167 -11.31 7.68 -9.46
N ILE A 168 -10.97 6.46 -9.88
CA ILE A 168 -11.93 5.54 -10.52
C ILE A 168 -12.79 4.76 -9.52
N TYR A 169 -12.53 4.93 -8.21
CA TYR A 169 -13.27 4.23 -7.13
C TYR A 169 -14.20 5.15 -6.34
#